data_15a42259ada91061bcd8d650f095c492
#
_entry.id   15a42259ada91061bcd8d650f095c492
#
_cell.length_a   1.000
_cell.length_b   1.000
_cell.length_c   1.000
_cell.angle_alpha   90.00
_cell.angle_beta   90.00
_cell.angle_gamma   90.00
#
_symmetry.space_group_name_H-M   'P 1'
#
loop_
_entity.id
_entity.type
_entity.pdbx_description
1 polymer ?
#
loop_
_entity_poly.entity_id
_entity_poly.type
_entity_poly.pdbx_seq_one_letter_code
_entity_poly.pdbx_strand_id
1 'polypeptide(L)'
;MNHLVEFYGVECPCCVYMHKFVQRLEKEEGIKIEQLEIWHNKENEKRFLELDTNLCGGVPFFYNLKTKKWICGDVEYEELKDWAQDK
;
A
#
# COMPACT_ATOMS: atom_id res chain seq x y z
N MET A 1 -9.26 -11.21 -8.10
CA MET A 1 -8.10 -11.12 -7.19
C MET A 1 -7.49 -9.74 -7.29
N ASN A 2 -7.18 -9.17 -6.16
CA ASN A 2 -6.71 -7.80 -6.08
C ASN A 2 -5.19 -7.71 -6.29
N HIS A 3 -4.76 -6.91 -7.27
CA HIS A 3 -3.34 -6.75 -7.54
C HIS A 3 -2.73 -5.53 -6.82
N LEU A 4 -3.56 -4.75 -6.15
CA LEU A 4 -3.12 -3.58 -5.40
C LEU A 4 -3.07 -3.92 -3.91
N VAL A 5 -1.89 -3.78 -3.31
CA VAL A 5 -1.66 -4.17 -1.92
C VAL A 5 -1.03 -3.02 -1.16
N GLU A 6 -1.50 -2.79 0.07
CA GLU A 6 -0.87 -1.86 1.00
C GLU A 6 -0.48 -2.59 2.26
N PHE A 7 0.79 -2.49 2.62
CA PHE A 7 1.27 -3.00 3.91
C PHE A 7 1.35 -1.83 4.88
N TYR A 8 0.80 -2.01 6.07
CA TYR A 8 0.70 -0.92 7.04
C TYR A 8 0.90 -1.42 8.47
N GLY A 9 1.10 -0.47 9.39
CA GLY A 9 1.13 -0.75 10.82
C GLY A 9 0.02 0.05 11.47
N VAL A 10 -0.74 -0.58 12.36
CA VAL A 10 -1.92 0.06 12.96
C VAL A 10 -1.55 1.32 13.77
N GLU A 11 -0.34 1.39 14.31
CA GLU A 11 0.14 2.54 15.08
C GLU A 11 0.94 3.53 14.24
N CYS A 12 1.06 3.32 12.95
CA CYS A 12 1.88 4.14 12.05
C CYS A 12 1.15 5.44 11.67
N PRO A 13 1.68 6.63 12.05
CA PRO A 13 1.02 7.90 11.70
C PRO A 13 0.90 8.13 10.20
N CYS A 14 1.93 7.78 9.43
CA CYS A 14 1.90 7.93 7.98
C CYS A 14 0.86 7.02 7.34
N CYS A 15 0.66 5.83 7.91
CA CYS A 15 -0.37 4.90 7.44
C CYS A 15 -1.76 5.47 7.69
N VAL A 16 -1.98 6.08 8.86
CA VAL A 16 -3.23 6.73 9.19
C VAL A 16 -3.51 7.88 8.22
N TYR A 17 -2.48 8.67 7.93
CA TYR A 17 -2.59 9.78 6.99
C TYR A 17 -2.99 9.29 5.59
N MET A 18 -2.35 8.24 5.12
CA MET A 18 -2.62 7.68 3.78
C MET A 18 -3.96 6.96 3.69
N HIS A 19 -4.49 6.50 4.82
CA HIS A 19 -5.75 5.75 4.84
C HIS A 19 -6.90 6.51 4.21
N LYS A 20 -7.00 7.81 4.46
CA LYS A 20 -8.05 8.64 3.87
C LYS A 20 -7.93 8.72 2.35
N PHE A 21 -6.69 8.72 1.83
CA PHE A 21 -6.44 8.72 0.40
C PHE A 21 -6.83 7.38 -0.22
N VAL A 22 -6.54 6.28 0.48
CA VAL A 22 -6.93 4.94 0.04
C VAL A 22 -8.45 4.84 -0.05
N GLN A 23 -9.16 5.30 0.98
CA GLN A 23 -10.62 5.28 1.00
C GLN A 23 -11.21 6.12 -0.13
N ARG A 24 -10.65 7.31 -0.34
CA ARG A 24 -11.10 8.20 -1.40
C ARG A 24 -10.90 7.56 -2.77
N LEU A 25 -9.74 6.96 -2.99
CA LEU A 25 -9.40 6.33 -4.25
C LEU A 25 -10.31 5.14 -4.54
N GLU A 26 -10.57 4.32 -3.55
CA GLU A 26 -11.48 3.17 -3.69
C GLU A 26 -12.89 3.63 -4.09
N LYS A 27 -13.34 4.72 -3.50
CA LYS A 27 -14.67 5.26 -3.75
C LYS A 27 -14.76 5.92 -5.13
N GLU A 28 -13.76 6.73 -5.49
CA GLU A 28 -13.78 7.48 -6.74
C GLU A 28 -13.54 6.61 -7.96
N GLU A 29 -12.64 5.64 -7.85
CA GLU A 29 -12.26 4.81 -9.00
C GLU A 29 -12.91 3.43 -9.01
N GLY A 30 -13.69 3.10 -7.98
CA GLY A 30 -14.36 1.81 -7.92
C GLY A 30 -13.41 0.64 -7.82
N ILE A 31 -12.23 0.85 -7.26
CA ILE A 31 -11.23 -0.19 -7.08
C ILE A 31 -11.12 -0.59 -5.62
N LYS A 32 -10.36 -1.64 -5.34
CA LYS A 32 -10.10 -2.06 -3.98
C LYS A 32 -8.62 -2.31 -3.78
N ILE A 33 -8.10 -1.79 -2.65
CA ILE A 33 -6.71 -2.01 -2.26
C ILE A 33 -6.72 -2.95 -1.07
N GLU A 34 -6.02 -4.08 -1.19
CA GLU A 34 -5.91 -5.04 -0.11
C GLU A 34 -4.96 -4.48 0.95
N GLN A 35 -5.47 -4.30 2.16
CA GLN A 35 -4.67 -3.73 3.25
C GLN A 35 -4.22 -4.84 4.20
N LEU A 36 -2.91 -4.98 4.36
CA LEU A 36 -2.31 -6.04 5.16
C LEU A 36 -1.48 -5.41 6.29
N GLU A 37 -1.95 -5.59 7.52
CA GLU A 37 -1.26 -5.09 8.71
C GLU A 37 -0.06 -5.98 9.02
N ILE A 38 1.12 -5.41 9.21
CA ILE A 38 2.34 -6.19 9.37
C ILE A 38 2.98 -6.12 10.76
N TRP A 39 2.62 -5.13 11.58
CA TRP A 39 3.25 -5.01 12.90
C TRP A 39 2.75 -6.03 13.90
N HIS A 40 1.52 -6.52 13.72
CA HIS A 40 0.91 -7.50 14.62
C HIS A 40 0.51 -8.79 13.92
N ASN A 41 0.92 -8.97 12.66
CA ASN A 41 0.58 -10.15 11.87
C ASN A 41 1.82 -10.65 11.15
N LYS A 42 2.38 -11.75 11.63
CA LYS A 42 3.63 -12.30 11.11
C LYS A 42 3.53 -12.83 9.68
N GLU A 43 2.37 -13.36 9.30
CA GLU A 43 2.17 -13.84 7.93
C GLU A 43 2.18 -12.69 6.94
N ASN A 44 1.53 -11.58 7.29
CA ASN A 44 1.54 -10.39 6.44
C ASN A 44 2.94 -9.77 6.39
N GLU A 45 3.65 -9.77 7.51
CA GLU A 45 5.02 -9.27 7.55
C GLU A 45 5.92 -10.08 6.63
N LYS A 46 5.77 -11.40 6.64
CA LYS A 46 6.55 -12.28 5.77
C LYS A 46 6.30 -11.94 4.30
N ARG A 47 5.04 -11.73 3.95
CA ARG A 47 4.65 -11.37 2.60
C ARG A 47 5.23 -10.01 2.20
N PHE A 48 5.22 -9.06 3.13
CA PHE A 48 5.83 -7.76 2.94
C PHE A 48 7.33 -7.89 2.64
N LEU A 49 8.04 -8.68 3.43
CA LEU A 49 9.48 -8.87 3.25
C LEU A 49 9.82 -9.55 1.92
N GLU A 50 8.94 -10.40 1.42
CA GLU A 50 9.14 -11.03 0.12
C GLU A 50 9.05 -10.02 -1.02
N LEU A 51 8.19 -9.01 -0.89
CA LEU A 51 8.02 -7.98 -1.90
C LEU A 51 8.99 -6.81 -1.71
N ASP A 52 9.28 -6.47 -0.46
CA ASP A 52 10.19 -5.37 -0.13
C ASP A 52 11.64 -5.86 -0.10
N THR A 53 12.20 -6.10 -1.24
CA THR A 53 13.60 -6.52 -1.36
C THR A 53 14.51 -5.29 -1.33
N ASN A 54 14.61 -4.67 -0.15
CA ASN A 54 15.38 -3.43 0.08
C ASN A 54 14.82 -2.22 -0.65
N LEU A 55 13.51 -2.23 -0.92
CA LEU A 55 12.86 -1.10 -1.61
C LEU A 55 12.45 -0.01 -0.64
N CYS A 56 11.85 -0.38 0.48
CA CYS A 56 11.31 0.58 1.44
C CYS A 56 11.83 0.35 2.86
N GLY A 57 11.68 -0.86 3.38
CA GLY A 57 12.11 -1.19 4.73
C GLY A 57 11.15 -0.71 5.81
N GLY A 58 9.96 -0.22 5.45
CA GLY A 58 9.01 0.29 6.41
C GLY A 58 7.61 0.41 5.82
N VAL A 59 6.71 1.05 6.56
CA VAL A 59 5.32 1.23 6.17
C VAL A 59 4.94 2.71 6.17
N PRO A 60 3.92 3.13 5.41
CA PRO A 60 3.15 2.33 4.49
C PRO A 60 3.94 1.95 3.24
N PHE A 61 3.68 0.78 2.69
CA PHE A 61 4.33 0.31 1.47
C PHE A 61 3.24 -0.19 0.53
N PHE A 62 3.10 0.48 -0.61
CA PHE A 62 2.10 0.15 -1.63
C PHE A 62 2.78 -0.58 -2.77
N TYR A 63 2.23 -1.72 -3.15
CA TYR A 63 2.82 -2.52 -4.22
C TYR A 63 1.74 -2.95 -5.22
N ASN A 64 2.01 -2.69 -6.50
CA ASN A 64 1.14 -3.12 -7.59
C ASN A 64 1.73 -4.40 -8.19
N LEU A 65 1.08 -5.53 -7.95
CA LEU A 65 1.57 -6.83 -8.39
C LEU A 65 1.57 -6.99 -9.90
N LYS A 66 0.78 -6.19 -10.59
CA LYS A 66 0.66 -6.25 -12.04
C LYS A 66 1.77 -5.49 -12.74
N THR A 67 2.03 -4.26 -12.33
CA THR A 67 3.04 -3.40 -12.95
C THR A 67 4.41 -3.48 -12.29
N LYS A 68 4.48 -4.05 -11.09
CA LYS A 68 5.68 -4.10 -10.25
C LYS A 68 6.11 -2.72 -9.74
N LYS A 69 5.22 -1.74 -9.81
CA LYS A 69 5.48 -0.39 -9.29
C LYS A 69 5.09 -0.33 -7.82
N TRP A 70 5.80 0.51 -7.08
CA TRP A 70 5.62 0.60 -5.63
C TRP A 70 5.77 2.03 -5.15
N ILE A 71 5.21 2.29 -3.96
CA ILE A 71 5.31 3.57 -3.26
C ILE A 71 5.77 3.29 -1.84
N CYS A 72 6.78 4.00 -1.38
CA CYS A 72 7.31 3.88 -0.02
C CYS A 72 6.97 5.15 0.76
N GLY A 73 6.20 5.01 1.84
CA GLY A 73 5.86 6.13 2.68
C GLY A 73 4.62 6.89 2.20
N ASP A 74 4.45 8.11 2.71
CA ASP A 74 3.31 8.94 2.33
C ASP A 74 3.61 9.75 1.08
N VAL A 75 2.60 9.87 0.22
CA VAL A 75 2.70 10.63 -1.03
C VAL A 75 1.41 11.41 -1.25
N GLU A 76 1.40 12.27 -2.25
CA GLU A 76 0.19 12.99 -2.63
C GLU A 76 -0.81 12.03 -3.26
N TYR A 77 -2.08 12.41 -3.20
CA TYR A 77 -3.18 11.60 -3.73
C TYR A 77 -2.97 11.24 -5.20
N GLU A 78 -2.50 12.18 -6.01
CA GLU A 78 -2.29 11.95 -7.45
C GLU A 78 -1.27 10.85 -7.73
N GLU A 79 -0.21 10.78 -6.93
CA GLU A 79 0.78 9.71 -7.07
C GLU A 79 0.17 8.34 -6.74
N LEU A 80 -0.63 8.29 -5.68
CA LEU A 80 -1.31 7.06 -5.30
C LEU A 80 -2.27 6.62 -6.40
N LYS A 81 -3.00 7.56 -6.97
CA LYS A 81 -3.94 7.30 -8.04
C LYS A 81 -3.25 6.74 -9.28
N ASP A 82 -2.14 7.37 -9.69
CA ASP A 82 -1.37 6.90 -10.86
C ASP A 82 -0.85 5.49 -10.63
N TRP A 83 -0.35 5.21 -9.44
CA TRP A 83 0.13 3.88 -9.08
C TRP A 83 -0.99 2.84 -9.19
N ALA A 84 -2.18 3.20 -8.71
CA ALA A 84 -3.33 2.29 -8.69
C ALA A 84 -3.93 2.06 -10.09
N GLN A 85 -3.74 3.02 -10.99
CA GLN A 85 -4.27 2.94 -12.36
C GLN A 85 -3.31 2.28 -13.34
N ASP A 86 -2.24 1.66 -12.83
CA ASP A 86 -1.26 0.93 -13.64
C ASP A 86 -0.50 1.85 -14.61
N LYS A 87 -0.30 3.09 -14.23
CA LYS A 87 0.43 4.06 -15.07
C LYS A 87 1.92 4.08 -14.80
#